data_3eba34a58a31d7db7fabf7c05b427e9c
#
_entry.id   3eba34a58a31d7db7fabf7c05b427e9c
#
_cell.length_a   1.000
_cell.length_b   1.000
_cell.length_c   1.000
_cell.angle_alpha   90.00
_cell.angle_beta   90.00
_cell.angle_gamma   90.00
#
_symmetry.space_group_name_H-M   'P 1'
#
loop_
_entity.id
_entity.type
_entity.pdbx_description
1 polymer ?
#
loop_
_entity_poly.entity_id
_entity_poly.type
_entity_poly.pdbx_seq_one_letter_code
_entity_poly.pdbx_strand_id
1 'polypeptide(L)'
;HLTLVDTGSNGTVQHLEEGLRYVGYPLSAVDRVVVTHGHLDHDGNCFDVVARSGAELWAHEVYGKLLGVGRRDADTDWRQRFIDLPESRDSEWEDRIKDHQEKSQKLSLTNPVTDGTVSEDFTFYYTPGHSPDELCILYNRVLFSGDHILPLITPHPSVSLTYEIFRDELPEGYQYENRYYGLKTFIRSLKRVATLGNDITVMPAHRAYFRGKFNPIGLDRALVIADHHRARCQYLI
;
A
#
# COMPACT_ATOMS: atom_id res chain seq x y z
N HIS A 1 -3.70 4.41 22.55
CA HIS A 1 -4.38 4.45 21.25
C HIS A 1 -4.21 3.12 20.53
N LEU A 2 -5.31 2.57 20.01
CA LEU A 2 -5.28 1.38 19.14
C LEU A 2 -5.15 1.83 17.70
N THR A 3 -4.04 1.46 17.06
CA THR A 3 -3.76 1.81 15.67
C THR A 3 -3.81 0.55 14.81
N LEU A 4 -4.54 0.60 13.70
CA LEU A 4 -4.47 -0.39 12.62
C LEU A 4 -3.53 0.11 11.53
N VAL A 5 -2.67 -0.76 11.03
CA VAL A 5 -1.90 -0.52 9.80
C VAL A 5 -2.52 -1.40 8.71
N ASP A 6 -3.11 -0.76 7.73
CA ASP A 6 -3.98 -1.33 6.70
C ASP A 6 -5.25 -1.99 7.26
N THR A 7 -6.22 -2.24 6.39
CA THR A 7 -7.53 -2.75 6.77
C THR A 7 -7.93 -4.04 6.04
N GLY A 8 -7.06 -4.53 5.17
CA GLY A 8 -7.30 -5.74 4.37
C GLY A 8 -8.24 -5.52 3.19
N SER A 9 -8.61 -6.62 2.56
CA SER A 9 -9.37 -6.61 1.30
C SER A 9 -10.82 -6.15 1.48
N ASN A 10 -11.33 -5.42 0.51
CA ASN A 10 -12.72 -5.00 0.47
C ASN A 10 -13.69 -6.19 0.66
N GLY A 11 -14.70 -5.99 1.51
CA GLY A 11 -15.71 -7.01 1.83
C GLY A 11 -15.28 -8.02 2.88
N THR A 12 -14.12 -7.83 3.54
CA THR A 12 -13.62 -8.76 4.58
C THR A 12 -13.59 -8.14 5.98
N VAL A 13 -14.33 -7.08 6.22
CA VAL A 13 -14.35 -6.37 7.52
C VAL A 13 -14.71 -7.27 8.69
N GLN A 14 -15.53 -8.31 8.48
CA GLN A 14 -15.88 -9.29 9.51
C GLN A 14 -14.66 -10.08 9.99
N HIS A 15 -13.77 -10.47 9.09
CA HIS A 15 -12.52 -11.15 9.46
C HIS A 15 -11.59 -10.24 10.28
N LEU A 16 -11.51 -8.96 9.92
CA LEU A 16 -10.76 -7.98 10.70
C LEU A 16 -11.36 -7.84 12.11
N GLU A 17 -12.69 -7.75 12.21
CA GLU A 17 -13.40 -7.64 13.48
C GLU A 17 -13.22 -8.88 14.35
N GLU A 18 -13.24 -10.08 13.77
CA GLU A 18 -12.94 -11.34 14.47
C GLU A 18 -11.50 -11.37 14.98
N GLY A 19 -10.54 -10.94 14.17
CA GLY A 19 -9.14 -10.82 14.56
C GLY A 19 -8.93 -9.85 15.72
N LEU A 20 -9.58 -8.69 15.69
CA LEU A 20 -9.54 -7.72 16.78
C LEU A 20 -10.15 -8.28 18.07
N ARG A 21 -11.31 -8.96 18.00
CA ARG A 21 -11.93 -9.60 19.16
C ARG A 21 -11.04 -10.69 19.75
N TYR A 22 -10.34 -11.45 18.91
CA TYR A 22 -9.42 -12.49 19.39
C TYR A 22 -8.30 -11.91 20.25
N VAL A 23 -7.81 -10.70 19.93
CA VAL A 23 -6.80 -10.00 20.72
C VAL A 23 -7.40 -9.07 21.79
N GLY A 24 -8.71 -9.12 22.01
CA GLY A 24 -9.40 -8.46 23.12
C GLY A 24 -9.94 -7.05 22.83
N TYR A 25 -10.01 -6.63 21.57
CA TYR A 25 -10.49 -5.30 21.20
C TYR A 25 -11.73 -5.37 20.30
N PRO A 26 -12.78 -4.57 20.53
CA PRO A 26 -13.85 -4.37 19.56
C PRO A 26 -13.36 -3.43 18.44
N LEU A 27 -13.98 -3.51 17.28
CA LEU A 27 -13.68 -2.60 16.15
C LEU A 27 -13.85 -1.12 16.55
N SER A 28 -14.83 -0.82 17.40
CA SER A 28 -15.11 0.54 17.90
C SER A 28 -14.00 1.10 18.81
N ALA A 29 -13.03 0.30 19.21
CA ALA A 29 -11.88 0.76 20.00
C ALA A 29 -10.72 1.23 19.12
N VAL A 30 -10.82 1.13 17.80
CA VAL A 30 -9.79 1.63 16.89
C VAL A 30 -9.82 3.15 16.87
N ASP A 31 -8.73 3.76 17.29
CA ASP A 31 -8.56 5.22 17.34
C ASP A 31 -7.96 5.77 16.03
N ARG A 32 -7.14 4.96 15.36
CA ARG A 32 -6.37 5.36 14.18
C ARG A 32 -6.27 4.24 13.15
N VAL A 33 -6.46 4.57 11.89
CA VAL A 33 -6.10 3.74 10.74
C VAL A 33 -4.96 4.41 10.00
N VAL A 34 -3.87 3.69 9.78
CA VAL A 34 -2.75 4.13 8.93
C VAL A 34 -2.76 3.26 7.67
N VAL A 35 -2.94 3.87 6.51
CA VAL A 35 -2.92 3.17 5.23
C VAL A 35 -1.52 3.26 4.63
N THR A 36 -0.93 2.11 4.29
CA THR A 36 0.37 2.07 3.61
C THR A 36 0.26 2.56 2.18
N HIS A 37 -0.77 2.12 1.46
CA HIS A 37 -1.13 2.57 0.12
C HIS A 37 -2.56 2.16 -0.23
N GLY A 38 -3.14 2.79 -1.23
CA GLY A 38 -4.55 2.62 -1.57
C GLY A 38 -4.85 1.50 -2.55
N HIS A 39 -4.25 0.31 -2.42
CA HIS A 39 -4.72 -0.87 -3.12
C HIS A 39 -5.86 -1.53 -2.36
N LEU A 40 -6.77 -2.18 -3.12
CA LEU A 40 -8.00 -2.77 -2.64
C LEU A 40 -7.86 -3.78 -1.49
N ASP A 41 -6.70 -4.39 -1.38
CA ASP A 41 -6.36 -5.38 -0.36
C ASP A 41 -5.62 -4.77 0.85
N HIS A 42 -5.40 -3.47 0.85
CA HIS A 42 -4.83 -2.69 1.95
C HIS A 42 -5.84 -1.72 2.56
N ASP A 43 -6.47 -0.88 1.74
CA ASP A 43 -7.46 0.10 2.20
C ASP A 43 -8.92 -0.37 2.05
N GLY A 44 -9.11 -1.63 1.63
CA GLY A 44 -10.41 -2.15 1.19
C GLY A 44 -11.55 -2.05 2.21
N ASN A 45 -11.24 -2.12 3.51
CA ASN A 45 -12.25 -1.94 4.56
C ASN A 45 -12.13 -0.60 5.29
N CYS A 46 -11.32 0.34 4.77
CA CYS A 46 -11.02 1.59 5.45
C CYS A 46 -12.29 2.40 5.78
N PHE A 47 -13.22 2.49 4.81
CA PHE A 47 -14.50 3.16 5.03
C PHE A 47 -15.31 2.50 6.15
N ASP A 48 -15.44 1.18 6.13
CA ASP A 48 -16.23 0.46 7.13
C ASP A 48 -15.62 0.58 8.53
N VAL A 49 -14.29 0.57 8.65
CA VAL A 49 -13.59 0.77 9.92
C VAL A 49 -13.81 2.19 10.43
N VAL A 50 -13.51 3.21 9.62
CA VAL A 50 -13.64 4.62 10.02
C VAL A 50 -15.08 4.97 10.37
N ALA A 51 -16.05 4.53 9.56
CA ALA A 51 -17.48 4.80 9.82
C ALA A 51 -17.99 4.16 11.13
N ARG A 52 -17.43 3.01 11.53
CA ARG A 52 -17.90 2.25 12.72
C ARG A 52 -17.13 2.57 13.99
N SER A 53 -15.89 3.02 13.89
CA SER A 53 -15.05 3.37 15.04
C SER A 53 -14.92 4.88 15.29
N GLY A 54 -15.08 5.71 14.25
CA GLY A 54 -14.74 7.11 14.30
C GLY A 54 -13.23 7.36 14.24
N ALA A 55 -12.45 6.35 13.84
CA ALA A 55 -10.99 6.42 13.79
C ALA A 55 -10.49 7.54 12.87
N GLU A 56 -9.37 8.15 13.24
CA GLU A 56 -8.62 9.04 12.36
C GLU A 56 -8.00 8.24 11.20
N LEU A 57 -8.04 8.81 10.00
CA LEU A 57 -7.41 8.23 8.82
C LEU A 57 -6.08 8.94 8.53
N TRP A 58 -5.00 8.17 8.57
CA TRP A 58 -3.64 8.60 8.31
C TRP A 58 -3.10 7.92 7.07
N ALA A 59 -2.57 8.67 6.13
CA ALA A 59 -1.92 8.15 4.92
C ALA A 59 -1.03 9.23 4.30
N HIS A 60 -0.23 8.87 3.29
CA HIS A 60 0.50 9.87 2.52
C HIS A 60 -0.46 10.86 1.84
N GLU A 61 -0.07 12.14 1.73
CA GLU A 61 -0.91 13.17 1.11
C GLU A 61 -1.39 12.80 -0.30
N VAL A 62 -0.58 12.05 -1.07
CA VAL A 62 -0.94 11.53 -2.40
C VAL A 62 -2.12 10.56 -2.32
N TYR A 63 -2.23 9.73 -1.27
CA TYR A 63 -3.39 8.87 -1.06
C TYR A 63 -4.69 9.69 -1.04
N GLY A 64 -4.70 10.79 -0.27
CA GLY A 64 -5.87 11.67 -0.18
C GLY A 64 -6.26 12.30 -1.52
N LYS A 65 -5.28 12.60 -2.37
CA LYS A 65 -5.53 13.11 -3.73
C LYS A 65 -6.12 12.06 -4.66
N LEU A 66 -5.76 10.79 -4.42
CA LEU A 66 -6.20 9.67 -5.24
C LEU A 66 -7.52 9.04 -4.75
N LEU A 67 -8.02 9.43 -3.58
CA LEU A 67 -9.34 9.01 -3.10
C LEU A 67 -10.42 9.44 -4.10
N GLY A 68 -11.20 8.46 -4.56
CA GLY A 68 -12.27 8.70 -5.52
C GLY A 68 -11.84 8.89 -6.97
N VAL A 69 -10.54 9.00 -7.25
CA VAL A 69 -10.05 8.85 -8.63
C VAL A 69 -10.13 7.38 -8.98
N GLY A 70 -10.82 7.05 -10.07
CA GLY A 70 -11.01 5.66 -10.49
C GLY A 70 -9.68 5.00 -10.89
N ARG A 71 -8.88 4.60 -9.91
CA ARG A 71 -7.58 3.92 -10.09
C ARG A 71 -7.59 2.76 -11.07
N ARG A 72 -8.79 2.31 -11.44
CA ARG A 72 -9.03 1.13 -12.27
C ARG A 72 -9.24 1.38 -13.72
N ASP A 73 -9.72 2.55 -14.06
CA ASP A 73 -9.80 2.89 -15.48
C ASP A 73 -8.40 2.84 -16.08
N ALA A 74 -7.40 3.19 -15.26
CA ALA A 74 -6.00 3.05 -15.61
C ALA A 74 -5.53 1.60 -15.78
N ASP A 75 -5.79 0.74 -14.79
CA ASP A 75 -5.40 -0.69 -14.85
C ASP A 75 -6.19 -1.46 -15.91
N THR A 76 -7.42 -1.05 -16.18
CA THR A 76 -8.27 -1.67 -17.19
C THR A 76 -7.83 -1.29 -18.59
N ASP A 77 -7.50 -0.03 -18.82
CA ASP A 77 -7.14 0.47 -20.15
C ASP A 77 -5.84 -0.16 -20.69
N TRP A 78 -4.79 -0.29 -19.86
CA TRP A 78 -3.55 -0.92 -20.31
C TRP A 78 -3.70 -2.42 -20.57
N ARG A 79 -4.51 -3.12 -19.77
CA ARG A 79 -4.81 -4.55 -20.02
C ARG A 79 -5.56 -4.75 -21.32
N GLN A 80 -6.53 -3.91 -21.61
CA GLN A 80 -7.25 -3.93 -22.89
C GLN A 80 -6.34 -3.59 -24.08
N ARG A 81 -5.36 -2.71 -23.91
CA ARG A 81 -4.45 -2.31 -24.98
C ARG A 81 -3.33 -3.31 -25.27
N PHE A 82 -2.87 -4.06 -24.27
CA PHE A 82 -1.67 -4.90 -24.41
C PHE A 82 -1.92 -6.40 -24.23
N ILE A 83 -3.06 -6.79 -23.75
CA ILE A 83 -3.39 -8.20 -23.51
C ILE A 83 -4.80 -8.46 -24.04
N ASP A 84 -4.90 -9.16 -25.17
CA ASP A 84 -6.15 -9.77 -25.63
C ASP A 84 -6.57 -10.89 -24.66
N LEU A 85 -6.96 -10.55 -23.46
CA LEU A 85 -7.55 -11.49 -22.51
C LEU A 85 -9.06 -11.57 -22.78
N PRO A 86 -9.63 -12.77 -22.83
CA PRO A 86 -11.07 -12.92 -22.92
C PRO A 86 -11.75 -12.20 -21.73
N GLU A 87 -12.89 -11.57 -22.01
CA GLU A 87 -13.70 -10.77 -21.06
C GLU A 87 -14.30 -11.56 -19.88
N SER A 88 -13.77 -12.69 -19.50
CA SER A 88 -14.25 -13.42 -18.33
C SER A 88 -13.78 -12.75 -17.04
N ARG A 89 -14.25 -11.54 -16.78
CA ARG A 89 -14.18 -10.98 -15.43
C ARG A 89 -15.28 -11.59 -14.60
N ASP A 90 -14.90 -12.08 -13.45
CA ASP A 90 -15.83 -12.50 -12.43
C ASP A 90 -16.66 -11.27 -12.01
N SER A 91 -17.99 -11.35 -12.18
CA SER A 91 -18.91 -10.26 -11.85
C SER A 91 -18.78 -9.83 -10.38
N GLU A 92 -18.48 -10.76 -9.48
CA GLU A 92 -18.24 -10.47 -8.06
C GLU A 92 -17.02 -9.55 -7.87
N TRP A 93 -16.00 -9.71 -8.71
CA TRP A 93 -14.84 -8.85 -8.66
C TRP A 93 -15.17 -7.42 -9.11
N GLU A 94 -15.93 -7.24 -10.16
CA GLU A 94 -16.36 -5.91 -10.63
C GLU A 94 -17.24 -5.21 -9.59
N ASP A 95 -18.16 -5.93 -8.95
CA ASP A 95 -19.01 -5.39 -7.89
C ASP A 95 -18.19 -4.94 -6.68
N ARG A 96 -17.21 -5.73 -6.26
CA ARG A 96 -16.30 -5.36 -5.16
C ARG A 96 -15.49 -4.11 -5.46
N ILE A 97 -15.11 -3.94 -6.69
CA ILE A 97 -14.41 -2.77 -7.19
C ILE A 97 -15.27 -1.51 -7.08
N LYS A 98 -16.46 -1.61 -7.62
CA LYS A 98 -17.42 -0.51 -7.62
C LYS A 98 -17.78 -0.11 -6.19
N ASP A 99 -18.06 -1.08 -5.32
CA ASP A 99 -18.33 -0.85 -3.91
C ASP A 99 -17.16 -0.12 -3.23
N HIS A 100 -15.92 -0.56 -3.47
CA HIS A 100 -14.75 0.11 -2.93
C HIS A 100 -14.60 1.55 -3.43
N GLN A 101 -14.82 1.80 -4.71
CA GLN A 101 -14.77 3.16 -5.27
C GLN A 101 -15.82 4.08 -4.65
N GLU A 102 -17.06 3.60 -4.54
CA GLU A 102 -18.15 4.36 -3.92
C GLU A 102 -17.88 4.67 -2.44
N LYS A 103 -17.26 3.75 -1.71
CA LYS A 103 -16.84 3.92 -0.32
C LYS A 103 -15.66 4.88 -0.20
N SER A 104 -14.65 4.74 -1.05
CA SER A 104 -13.45 5.59 -1.04
C SER A 104 -13.79 7.06 -1.30
N GLN A 105 -14.78 7.35 -2.15
CA GLN A 105 -15.26 8.72 -2.39
C GLN A 105 -15.87 9.39 -1.14
N LYS A 106 -16.29 8.60 -0.15
CA LYS A 106 -16.87 9.09 1.12
C LYS A 106 -15.82 9.23 2.22
N LEU A 107 -14.60 8.75 1.99
CA LEU A 107 -13.50 8.89 2.93
C LEU A 107 -12.93 10.31 2.88
N SER A 108 -12.48 10.77 4.04
CA SER A 108 -11.69 11.99 4.17
C SER A 108 -10.40 11.66 4.89
N LEU A 109 -9.27 11.97 4.26
CA LEU A 109 -7.97 11.86 4.90
C LEU A 109 -7.87 12.93 6.00
N THR A 110 -7.89 12.49 7.26
CA THR A 110 -7.88 13.41 8.41
C THR A 110 -6.49 13.90 8.74
N ASN A 111 -5.50 13.02 8.60
CA ASN A 111 -4.10 13.31 8.95
C ASN A 111 -3.17 12.96 7.77
N PRO A 112 -2.98 13.88 6.82
CA PRO A 112 -2.02 13.68 5.75
C PRO A 112 -0.59 13.69 6.30
N VAL A 113 0.21 12.69 5.92
CA VAL A 113 1.62 12.62 6.25
C VAL A 113 2.49 12.77 5.00
N THR A 114 3.71 13.24 5.21
CA THR A 114 4.75 13.36 4.18
C THR A 114 5.99 12.60 4.62
N ASP A 115 6.98 12.56 3.73
CA ASP A 115 8.25 11.91 4.02
C ASP A 115 8.94 12.50 5.26
N GLY A 116 9.33 11.62 6.18
CA GLY A 116 9.99 11.99 7.42
C GLY A 116 9.05 12.55 8.50
N THR A 117 7.74 12.56 8.29
CA THR A 117 6.78 12.92 9.35
C THR A 117 6.99 11.99 10.56
N VAL A 118 7.06 12.60 11.76
CA VAL A 118 7.12 11.88 13.04
C VAL A 118 5.89 12.26 13.85
N SER A 119 5.17 11.26 14.33
CA SER A 119 4.02 11.44 15.23
C SER A 119 4.02 10.37 16.29
N GLU A 120 4.10 10.78 17.55
CA GLU A 120 4.31 9.88 18.69
C GLU A 120 5.56 9.00 18.41
N ASP A 121 5.42 7.67 18.45
CA ASP A 121 6.51 6.71 18.18
C ASP A 121 6.57 6.27 16.70
N PHE A 122 5.74 6.86 15.82
CA PHE A 122 5.73 6.53 14.39
C PHE A 122 6.61 7.48 13.60
N THR A 123 7.40 6.90 12.69
CA THR A 123 8.10 7.65 11.62
C THR A 123 7.62 7.15 10.28
N PHE A 124 7.21 8.06 9.41
CA PHE A 124 6.66 7.76 8.11
C PHE A 124 7.71 7.99 7.02
N TYR A 125 8.01 6.97 6.25
CA TYR A 125 8.93 7.04 5.13
C TYR A 125 8.15 6.91 3.83
N TYR A 126 8.21 7.94 2.99
CA TYR A 126 7.60 7.88 1.67
C TYR A 126 8.45 7.02 0.74
N THR A 127 7.88 5.93 0.25
CA THR A 127 8.56 4.88 -0.50
C THR A 127 7.86 4.55 -1.81
N PRO A 128 7.64 5.53 -2.71
CA PRO A 128 6.91 5.31 -3.95
C PRO A 128 7.61 4.31 -4.86
N GLY A 129 6.83 3.71 -5.75
CA GLY A 129 7.33 2.81 -6.79
C GLY A 129 6.47 1.58 -7.02
N HIS A 130 5.95 0.92 -5.98
CA HIS A 130 4.88 -0.07 -6.08
C HIS A 130 3.53 0.65 -6.24
N SER A 131 3.30 1.64 -5.40
CA SER A 131 2.20 2.60 -5.52
C SER A 131 2.73 4.03 -5.38
N PRO A 132 2.08 5.06 -5.98
CA PRO A 132 2.51 6.45 -5.88
C PRO A 132 2.37 7.03 -4.48
N ASP A 133 1.54 6.45 -3.64
CA ASP A 133 1.23 6.87 -2.27
C ASP A 133 1.85 5.96 -1.20
N GLU A 134 2.74 5.05 -1.59
CA GLU A 134 3.30 4.03 -0.69
C GLU A 134 4.11 4.61 0.46
N LEU A 135 3.81 4.12 1.66
CA LEU A 135 4.52 4.42 2.90
C LEU A 135 5.12 3.14 3.50
N CYS A 136 6.34 3.25 3.99
CA CYS A 136 6.85 2.37 5.04
C CYS A 136 6.74 3.11 6.38
N ILE A 137 6.24 2.43 7.41
CA ILE A 137 5.90 3.03 8.70
C ILE A 137 6.75 2.36 9.77
N LEU A 138 7.66 3.11 10.38
CA LEU A 138 8.49 2.62 11.47
C LEU A 138 7.84 2.95 12.82
N TYR A 139 7.62 1.92 13.62
CA TYR A 139 7.20 2.01 15.02
C TYR A 139 8.22 1.28 15.89
N ASN A 140 8.93 2.02 16.72
CA ASN A 140 10.06 1.48 17.49
C ASN A 140 11.09 0.78 16.56
N ARG A 141 11.13 -0.56 16.56
CA ARG A 141 12.05 -1.39 15.76
C ARG A 141 11.29 -2.26 14.75
N VAL A 142 10.03 -1.97 14.49
CA VAL A 142 9.19 -2.69 13.53
C VAL A 142 8.86 -1.76 12.37
N LEU A 143 9.21 -2.17 11.15
CA LEU A 143 8.85 -1.47 9.93
C LEU A 143 7.68 -2.17 9.26
N PHE A 144 6.51 -1.55 9.25
CA PHE A 144 5.41 -1.97 8.41
C PHE A 144 5.68 -1.50 6.98
N SER A 145 5.90 -2.44 6.08
CA SER A 145 6.41 -2.13 4.74
C SER A 145 5.35 -2.11 3.65
N GLY A 146 4.09 -2.35 3.98
CA GLY A 146 3.07 -2.55 2.94
C GLY A 146 3.55 -3.58 1.91
N ASP A 147 3.44 -3.25 0.64
CA ASP A 147 3.94 -4.07 -0.46
C ASP A 147 5.34 -3.69 -0.95
N HIS A 148 6.00 -2.77 -0.23
CA HIS A 148 7.35 -2.35 -0.61
C HIS A 148 8.40 -3.46 -0.44
N ILE A 149 8.33 -4.23 0.66
CA ILE A 149 9.25 -5.34 0.98
C ILE A 149 8.45 -6.57 1.36
N LEU A 150 8.53 -7.65 0.57
CA LEU A 150 7.82 -8.90 0.80
C LEU A 150 8.79 -10.09 0.96
N PRO A 151 8.48 -11.09 1.80
CA PRO A 151 9.42 -12.15 2.14
C PRO A 151 9.66 -13.15 1.01
N LEU A 152 8.62 -13.74 0.47
CA LEU A 152 8.70 -14.89 -0.44
C LEU A 152 8.43 -14.55 -1.90
N ILE A 153 7.98 -13.35 -2.15
CA ILE A 153 7.65 -12.83 -3.47
C ILE A 153 8.36 -11.49 -3.70
N THR A 154 8.43 -11.08 -4.95
CA THR A 154 9.00 -9.80 -5.33
C THR A 154 7.85 -8.88 -5.76
N PRO A 155 7.61 -7.77 -5.06
CA PRO A 155 6.61 -6.80 -5.47
C PRO A 155 6.93 -6.25 -6.85
N HIS A 156 5.91 -5.94 -7.62
CA HIS A 156 6.13 -5.27 -8.90
C HIS A 156 6.09 -3.75 -8.74
N PRO A 157 6.89 -3.01 -9.47
CA PRO A 157 6.76 -1.57 -9.56
C PRO A 157 5.49 -1.20 -10.34
N SER A 158 4.90 -0.03 -10.04
CA SER A 158 3.85 0.55 -10.85
C SER A 158 4.32 0.80 -12.29
N VAL A 159 3.41 0.70 -13.24
CA VAL A 159 3.71 1.00 -14.64
C VAL A 159 3.50 2.49 -14.96
N SER A 160 4.29 3.03 -15.87
CA SER A 160 4.25 4.46 -16.23
C SER A 160 2.90 4.92 -16.81
N LEU A 161 2.14 4.02 -17.43
CA LEU A 161 0.79 4.34 -17.93
C LEU A 161 -0.18 4.73 -16.82
N THR A 162 -0.08 4.09 -15.65
CA THR A 162 -0.88 4.48 -14.48
C THR A 162 -0.57 5.92 -14.03
N TYR A 163 0.70 6.34 -14.19
CA TYR A 163 1.12 7.70 -13.87
C TYR A 163 0.45 8.77 -14.76
N GLU A 164 0.35 8.54 -16.07
CA GLU A 164 -0.19 9.53 -17.01
C GLU A 164 -1.64 9.92 -16.68
N ILE A 165 -2.40 8.98 -16.14
CA ILE A 165 -3.80 9.22 -15.75
C ILE A 165 -3.91 10.09 -14.50
N PHE A 166 -2.96 9.92 -13.55
CA PHE A 166 -2.99 10.61 -12.28
C PHE A 166 -2.05 11.81 -12.18
N ARG A 167 -1.28 12.10 -13.24
CA ARG A 167 -0.25 13.12 -13.20
C ARG A 167 -0.77 14.48 -12.71
N ASP A 168 -1.92 14.89 -13.23
CA ASP A 168 -2.48 16.22 -12.93
C ASP A 168 -3.13 16.27 -11.53
N GLU A 169 -3.42 15.10 -10.94
CA GLU A 169 -3.93 14.98 -9.56
C GLU A 169 -2.80 14.96 -8.52
N LEU A 170 -1.55 14.73 -8.94
CA LEU A 170 -0.42 14.70 -8.03
C LEU A 170 -0.09 16.12 -7.55
N PRO A 171 0.31 16.27 -6.27
CA PRO A 171 0.77 17.55 -5.74
C PRO A 171 1.92 18.16 -6.57
N GLU A 172 2.06 19.47 -6.53
CA GLU A 172 3.16 20.17 -7.19
C GLU A 172 4.52 19.57 -6.76
N GLY A 173 5.39 19.31 -7.72
CA GLY A 173 6.67 18.61 -7.51
C GLY A 173 6.59 17.08 -7.57
N TYR A 174 5.38 16.49 -7.54
CA TYR A 174 5.15 15.05 -7.69
C TYR A 174 4.73 14.64 -9.11
N GLN A 175 4.67 15.59 -10.02
CA GLN A 175 4.21 15.41 -11.40
C GLN A 175 5.28 14.86 -12.36
N TYR A 176 6.41 14.38 -11.83
CA TYR A 176 7.51 13.85 -12.65
C TYR A 176 7.59 12.32 -12.51
N GLU A 177 7.26 11.63 -13.57
CA GLU A 177 7.20 10.16 -13.66
C GLU A 177 8.37 9.45 -12.97
N ASN A 178 9.60 9.85 -13.26
CA ASN A 178 10.79 9.20 -12.74
C ASN A 178 11.04 9.40 -11.23
N ARG A 179 10.17 10.11 -10.52
CA ARG A 179 10.24 10.27 -9.05
C ARG A 179 9.30 9.36 -8.29
N TYR A 180 8.14 9.00 -8.87
CA TYR A 180 7.03 8.37 -8.15
C TYR A 180 6.59 7.04 -8.71
N TYR A 181 6.96 6.75 -9.96
CA TYR A 181 6.53 5.55 -10.68
C TYR A 181 7.70 4.77 -11.24
N GLY A 182 7.43 3.50 -11.53
CA GLY A 182 8.29 2.64 -12.27
C GLY A 182 9.47 2.07 -11.50
N LEU A 183 10.19 1.20 -12.17
CA LEU A 183 11.26 0.38 -11.59
C LEU A 183 12.40 1.20 -10.99
N LYS A 184 12.79 2.30 -11.62
CA LYS A 184 13.89 3.15 -11.11
C LYS A 184 13.55 3.76 -9.75
N THR A 185 12.31 4.25 -9.62
CA THR A 185 11.80 4.82 -8.36
C THR A 185 11.70 3.75 -7.30
N PHE A 186 11.13 2.59 -7.62
CA PHE A 186 11.01 1.47 -6.71
C PHE A 186 12.38 1.01 -6.17
N ILE A 187 13.38 0.81 -7.04
CA ILE A 187 14.75 0.43 -6.61
C ILE A 187 15.38 1.52 -5.73
N ARG A 188 15.14 2.81 -6.01
CA ARG A 188 15.65 3.91 -5.18
C ARG A 188 15.03 3.88 -3.78
N SER A 189 13.72 3.66 -3.68
CA SER A 189 13.00 3.55 -2.41
C SER A 189 13.47 2.32 -1.61
N LEU A 190 13.64 1.15 -2.24
CA LEU A 190 14.19 -0.04 -1.61
C LEU A 190 15.58 0.20 -1.01
N LYS A 191 16.48 0.83 -1.76
CA LYS A 191 17.84 1.13 -1.28
C LYS A 191 17.82 2.10 -0.10
N ARG A 192 16.94 3.08 -0.12
CA ARG A 192 16.79 4.04 0.96
C ARG A 192 16.33 3.34 2.24
N VAL A 193 15.29 2.50 2.15
CA VAL A 193 14.78 1.76 3.31
C VAL A 193 15.84 0.82 3.88
N ALA A 194 16.65 0.19 3.04
CA ALA A 194 17.74 -0.69 3.47
C ALA A 194 18.80 0.02 4.35
N THR A 195 18.82 1.35 4.37
CA THR A 195 19.79 2.14 5.18
C THR A 195 19.23 2.63 6.52
N LEU A 196 18.00 2.30 6.88
CA LEU A 196 17.35 2.82 8.10
C LEU A 196 17.93 2.27 9.42
N GLY A 197 18.68 1.18 9.37
CA GLY A 197 19.35 0.60 10.55
C GLY A 197 19.50 -0.91 10.46
N ASN A 198 20.20 -1.50 11.44
CA ASN A 198 20.51 -2.95 11.40
C ASN A 198 19.55 -3.80 12.24
N ASP A 199 18.80 -3.19 13.15
CA ASP A 199 17.99 -3.90 14.15
C ASP A 199 16.49 -3.69 13.93
N ILE A 200 16.07 -3.63 12.68
CA ILE A 200 14.67 -3.42 12.30
C ILE A 200 14.10 -4.73 11.76
N THR A 201 12.99 -5.17 12.37
CA THR A 201 12.17 -6.25 11.85
C THR A 201 11.15 -5.69 10.88
N VAL A 202 11.07 -6.26 9.69
CA VAL A 202 10.05 -5.86 8.69
C VAL A 202 8.79 -6.69 8.89
N MET A 203 7.66 -5.99 9.04
CA MET A 203 6.31 -6.55 9.04
C MET A 203 5.66 -6.25 7.69
N PRO A 204 5.69 -7.20 6.76
CA PRO A 204 5.14 -7.01 5.41
C PRO A 204 3.62 -7.23 5.39
N ALA A 205 2.94 -6.66 4.40
CA ALA A 205 1.50 -6.88 4.23
C ALA A 205 1.16 -8.30 3.79
N HIS A 206 1.99 -8.90 2.93
CA HIS A 206 1.75 -10.24 2.43
C HIS A 206 2.82 -11.22 2.89
N ARG A 207 2.39 -12.46 3.14
CA ARG A 207 3.24 -13.62 3.46
C ARG A 207 4.08 -13.51 4.73
N ALA A 208 3.76 -12.59 5.64
CA ALA A 208 4.29 -12.60 6.99
C ALA A 208 4.04 -13.95 7.66
N TYR A 209 2.81 -14.46 7.52
CA TYR A 209 2.44 -15.84 7.87
C TYR A 209 1.93 -16.56 6.63
N PHE A 210 2.59 -17.65 6.25
CA PHE A 210 2.23 -18.41 5.07
C PHE A 210 2.54 -19.90 5.24
N ARG A 211 1.55 -20.75 4.90
CA ARG A 211 1.64 -22.22 5.00
C ARG A 211 2.08 -22.70 6.40
N GLY A 212 1.46 -22.15 7.45
CA GLY A 212 1.72 -22.54 8.83
C GLY A 212 3.04 -22.01 9.41
N LYS A 213 3.75 -21.12 8.73
CA LYS A 213 5.04 -20.59 9.13
C LYS A 213 5.10 -19.08 9.07
N PHE A 214 5.71 -18.46 10.08
CA PHE A 214 6.12 -17.06 10.04
C PHE A 214 7.39 -16.90 9.20
N ASN A 215 7.45 -15.84 8.41
CA ASN A 215 8.57 -15.48 7.54
C ASN A 215 9.14 -14.12 7.95
N PRO A 216 9.84 -14.05 9.10
CA PRO A 216 10.47 -12.79 9.52
C PRO A 216 11.55 -12.40 8.51
N ILE A 217 11.62 -11.12 8.21
CA ILE A 217 12.63 -10.55 7.31
C ILE A 217 13.23 -9.29 7.93
N GLY A 218 14.46 -8.99 7.56
CA GLY A 218 15.14 -7.76 7.85
C GLY A 218 15.16 -6.81 6.66
N LEU A 219 15.77 -5.65 6.83
CA LEU A 219 15.90 -4.65 5.77
C LEU A 219 16.79 -5.09 4.61
N ASP A 220 17.67 -6.06 4.81
CA ASP A 220 18.50 -6.70 3.78
C ASP A 220 17.65 -7.29 2.65
N ARG A 221 16.43 -7.73 2.95
CA ARG A 221 15.46 -8.20 1.94
C ARG A 221 15.18 -7.15 0.85
N ALA A 222 15.20 -5.87 1.19
CA ALA A 222 15.02 -4.79 0.22
C ALA A 222 16.13 -4.80 -0.86
N LEU A 223 17.37 -5.08 -0.47
CA LEU A 223 18.49 -5.19 -1.42
C LEU A 223 18.35 -6.43 -2.32
N VAL A 224 17.91 -7.56 -1.76
CA VAL A 224 17.63 -8.78 -2.55
C VAL A 224 16.56 -8.53 -3.61
N ILE A 225 15.49 -7.80 -3.27
CA ILE A 225 14.44 -7.42 -4.22
C ILE A 225 15.00 -6.49 -5.30
N ALA A 226 15.78 -5.49 -4.92
CA ALA A 226 16.39 -4.55 -5.87
C ALA A 226 17.32 -5.27 -6.86
N ASP A 227 18.14 -6.21 -6.39
CA ASP A 227 19.06 -6.98 -7.23
C ASP A 227 18.32 -7.96 -8.15
N HIS A 228 17.22 -8.56 -7.67
CA HIS A 228 16.35 -9.40 -8.52
C HIS A 228 15.81 -8.60 -9.72
N HIS A 229 15.29 -7.39 -9.49
CA HIS A 229 14.81 -6.56 -10.59
C HIS A 229 15.92 -6.13 -11.56
N ARG A 230 17.11 -5.82 -11.06
CA ARG A 230 18.26 -5.50 -11.91
C ARG A 230 18.68 -6.70 -12.78
N ALA A 231 18.76 -7.89 -12.20
CA ALA A 231 19.09 -9.10 -12.94
C ALA A 231 18.07 -9.36 -14.06
N ARG A 232 16.76 -9.18 -13.79
CA ARG A 232 15.73 -9.32 -14.83
C ARG A 232 15.91 -8.34 -15.99
N CYS A 233 16.31 -7.09 -15.73
CA CYS A 233 16.57 -6.14 -16.81
C CYS A 233 17.71 -6.57 -17.73
N GLN A 234 18.71 -7.31 -17.22
CA GLN A 234 19.83 -7.79 -18.03
C GLN A 234 19.44 -8.89 -19.03
N TYR A 235 18.33 -9.61 -18.78
CA TYR A 235 17.80 -10.63 -19.71
C TYR A 235 16.87 -10.05 -20.80
N LEU A 236 16.55 -8.76 -20.72
CA LEU A 236 15.66 -8.10 -21.68
C LEU A 236 16.43 -7.27 -22.73
N ILE A 237 17.75 -7.22 -22.64
CA ILE A 237 18.68 -6.54 -23.55
C ILE A 237 19.42 -7.61 -24.35
#